data_8770b014493fd3770226bd8b22a113b3
#
_entry.id   8770b014493fd3770226bd8b22a113b3
#
_cell.length_a   1.000
_cell.length_b   1.000
_cell.length_c   1.000
_cell.angle_alpha   90.00
_cell.angle_beta   90.00
_cell.angle_gamma   90.00
#
_symmetry.space_group_name_H-M   'P 1'
#
loop_
_entity.id
_entity.type
_entity.pdbx_description
1 polymer ?
#
loop_
_entity_poly.entity_id
_entity_poly.type
_entity_poly.pdbx_seq_one_letter_code
_entity_poly.pdbx_strand_id
1 'polypeptide(L)'
;LASRDVDQPPGAVCMLRTKEWRELGGFDEQLSLFYNDVDLCKRLAQRKRKIRYLAEAEVMHHCGASTRNFAKMLVIWHKNRLAYYRKHYGVFGGMWVRMCVRLRIWEEWWRIGQRNKKDPGRKKAERDHLRASQRELWSS
;
A
#
# COMPACT_ATOMS: atom_id res chain seq x y z
N LEU A 1 14.20 -15.23 -16.60
CA LEU A 1 13.05 -14.34 -16.84
C LEU A 1 13.19 -13.73 -18.23
N ALA A 2 12.09 -13.53 -18.95
CA ALA A 2 12.08 -12.86 -20.26
C ALA A 2 11.48 -11.47 -20.16
N SER A 3 11.98 -10.54 -20.95
CA SER A 3 11.44 -9.19 -21.09
C SER A 3 10.00 -9.23 -21.61
N ARG A 4 9.07 -8.53 -20.95
CA ARG A 4 7.63 -8.57 -21.24
C ARG A 4 6.91 -7.31 -20.83
N ASP A 5 5.73 -7.08 -21.40
CA ASP A 5 4.83 -6.05 -20.94
C ASP A 5 4.19 -6.49 -19.59
N VAL A 6 4.07 -5.55 -18.65
CA VAL A 6 3.53 -5.76 -17.31
C VAL A 6 2.59 -4.61 -16.94
N ASP A 7 1.65 -4.86 -16.03
CA ASP A 7 0.75 -3.82 -15.56
C ASP A 7 1.41 -2.88 -14.57
N GLN A 8 2.31 -3.44 -13.71
CA GLN A 8 3.02 -2.68 -12.69
C GLN A 8 4.33 -3.38 -12.30
N PRO A 9 5.51 -2.74 -12.46
CA PRO A 9 6.75 -3.17 -11.86
C PRO A 9 6.87 -2.64 -10.42
N PRO A 10 7.74 -3.22 -9.58
CA PRO A 10 8.11 -2.61 -8.30
C PRO A 10 8.70 -1.21 -8.53
N GLY A 11 8.30 -0.24 -7.70
CA GLY A 11 8.75 1.16 -7.80
C GLY A 11 10.22 1.41 -7.42
N ALA A 12 10.97 0.35 -7.09
CA ALA A 12 12.39 0.46 -6.69
C ALA A 12 13.27 1.03 -7.81
N VAL A 13 13.00 0.66 -9.06
CA VAL A 13 13.70 1.18 -10.24
C VAL A 13 12.72 1.30 -11.41
N CYS A 14 12.53 2.53 -11.87
CA CYS A 14 11.68 2.84 -13.00
C CYS A 14 12.39 3.86 -13.89
N MET A 15 12.30 3.67 -15.21
CA MET A 15 12.72 4.66 -16.18
C MET A 15 11.51 5.12 -17.00
N LEU A 16 11.34 6.42 -17.11
CA LEU A 16 10.25 7.04 -17.85
C LEU A 16 10.79 8.18 -18.70
N ARG A 17 10.23 8.36 -19.90
CA ARG A 17 10.57 9.50 -20.73
C ARG A 17 10.17 10.79 -20.04
N THR A 18 11.04 11.81 -20.03
CA THR A 18 10.78 13.11 -19.38
C THR A 18 9.48 13.77 -19.88
N LYS A 19 9.17 13.64 -21.17
CA LYS A 19 7.90 14.11 -21.73
C LYS A 19 6.69 13.46 -21.04
N GLU A 20 6.66 12.14 -20.96
CA GLU A 20 5.57 11.38 -20.30
C GLU A 20 5.45 11.75 -18.81
N TRP A 21 6.59 11.90 -18.13
CA TRP A 21 6.65 12.34 -16.75
C TRP A 21 5.97 13.68 -16.53
N ARG A 22 6.33 14.67 -17.37
CA ARG A 22 5.75 16.03 -17.30
C ARG A 22 4.26 16.03 -17.62
N GLU A 23 3.84 15.30 -18.65
CA GLU A 23 2.43 15.21 -19.05
C GLU A 23 1.58 14.49 -18.00
N LEU A 24 2.15 13.57 -17.21
CA LEU A 24 1.47 12.90 -16.10
C LEU A 24 1.46 13.75 -14.83
N GLY A 25 2.29 14.79 -14.73
CA GLY A 25 2.44 15.58 -13.50
C GLY A 25 3.27 14.89 -12.41
N GLY A 26 4.12 13.92 -12.77
CA GLY A 26 4.98 13.22 -11.82
C GLY A 26 4.25 12.23 -10.90
N PHE A 27 4.82 11.98 -9.73
CA PHE A 27 4.14 11.24 -8.65
C PHE A 27 3.06 12.10 -7.99
N ASP A 28 2.01 11.45 -7.50
CA ASP A 28 1.03 12.10 -6.65
C ASP A 28 1.61 12.27 -5.23
N GLU A 29 1.82 13.50 -4.80
CA GLU A 29 2.42 13.83 -3.50
C GLU A 29 1.56 13.39 -2.31
N GLN A 30 0.27 13.15 -2.49
CA GLN A 30 -0.61 12.58 -1.47
C GLN A 30 -0.28 11.10 -1.19
N LEU A 31 0.46 10.44 -2.09
CA LEU A 31 0.90 9.05 -1.98
C LEU A 31 2.40 8.99 -1.67
N SER A 32 2.78 9.39 -0.46
CA SER A 32 4.18 9.74 -0.10
C SER A 32 5.20 8.61 -0.22
N LEU A 33 4.82 7.33 0.02
CA LEU A 33 5.79 6.23 0.05
C LEU A 33 5.32 4.97 -0.65
N PHE A 34 4.06 4.59 -0.49
CA PHE A 34 3.45 3.41 -1.09
C PHE A 34 2.33 3.83 -2.02
N TYR A 35 1.99 3.02 -3.00
CA TYR A 35 0.96 3.28 -4.01
C TYR A 35 1.28 4.42 -4.99
N ASN A 36 2.37 5.14 -4.84
CA ASN A 36 2.81 6.17 -5.79
C ASN A 36 3.21 5.55 -7.14
N ASP A 37 3.92 4.43 -7.13
CA ASP A 37 4.26 3.62 -8.30
C ASP A 37 3.02 2.98 -8.94
N VAL A 38 2.13 2.42 -8.11
CA VAL A 38 0.84 1.84 -8.56
C VAL A 38 -0.03 2.91 -9.23
N ASP A 39 -0.11 4.11 -8.64
CA ASP A 39 -0.84 5.25 -9.20
C ASP A 39 -0.27 5.72 -10.53
N LEU A 40 1.05 5.83 -10.62
CA LEU A 40 1.74 6.20 -11.86
C LEU A 40 1.46 5.19 -12.98
N CYS A 41 1.59 3.90 -12.69
CA CYS A 41 1.30 2.82 -13.62
C CYS A 41 -0.17 2.83 -14.07
N LYS A 42 -1.11 3.08 -13.15
CA LYS A 42 -2.54 3.22 -13.47
C LYS A 42 -2.80 4.38 -14.41
N ARG A 43 -2.18 5.55 -14.17
CA ARG A 43 -2.31 6.73 -15.06
C ARG A 43 -1.69 6.51 -16.44
N LEU A 44 -0.58 5.77 -16.52
CA LEU A 44 0.02 5.34 -17.81
C LEU A 44 -0.94 4.41 -18.56
N ALA A 45 -1.51 3.40 -17.89
CA ALA A 45 -2.47 2.46 -18.49
C ALA A 45 -3.73 3.18 -19.01
N GLN A 46 -4.26 4.17 -18.28
CA GLN A 46 -5.39 5.01 -18.71
C GLN A 46 -5.08 5.78 -20.01
N ARG A 47 -3.81 6.11 -20.26
CA ARG A 47 -3.32 6.71 -21.51
C ARG A 47 -2.92 5.67 -22.56
N LYS A 48 -3.24 4.40 -22.35
CA LYS A 48 -2.88 3.28 -23.24
C LYS A 48 -1.35 3.16 -23.46
N ARG A 49 -0.54 3.58 -22.48
CA ARG A 49 0.91 3.41 -22.49
C ARG A 49 1.26 2.02 -21.95
N LYS A 50 2.22 1.37 -22.60
CA LYS A 50 2.74 0.08 -22.17
C LYS A 50 3.89 0.28 -21.21
N ILE A 51 3.97 -0.59 -20.21
CA ILE A 51 5.06 -0.68 -19.24
C ILE A 51 5.80 -1.96 -19.55
N ARG A 52 7.11 -1.87 -19.79
CA ARG A 52 7.92 -3.02 -20.14
C ARG A 52 8.89 -3.36 -19.01
N TYR A 53 8.82 -4.58 -18.54
CA TYR A 53 9.86 -5.18 -17.73
C TYR A 53 11.01 -5.62 -18.62
N LEU A 54 12.23 -5.18 -18.29
CA LEU A 54 13.46 -5.53 -18.99
C LEU A 54 14.24 -6.54 -18.13
N ALA A 55 14.29 -7.80 -18.58
CA ALA A 55 14.96 -8.88 -17.86
C ALA A 55 16.49 -8.73 -17.85
N GLU A 56 17.03 -8.00 -18.82
CA GLU A 56 18.45 -7.76 -18.98
C GLU A 56 18.97 -6.63 -18.07
N ALA A 57 18.07 -5.82 -17.49
CA ALA A 57 18.43 -4.74 -16.57
C ALA A 57 18.44 -5.24 -15.13
N GLU A 58 19.61 -5.47 -14.59
CA GLU A 58 19.80 -5.90 -13.21
C GLU A 58 20.14 -4.72 -12.30
N VAL A 59 19.48 -4.63 -11.15
CA VAL A 59 19.70 -3.57 -10.17
C VAL A 59 19.71 -4.17 -8.77
N MET A 60 20.71 -3.78 -7.97
CA MET A 60 20.77 -4.14 -6.56
C MET A 60 19.91 -3.17 -5.75
N HIS A 61 18.88 -3.69 -5.06
CA HIS A 61 18.03 -2.92 -4.18
C HIS A 61 18.15 -3.39 -2.72
N HIS A 62 18.60 -2.48 -1.84
CA HIS A 62 18.69 -2.75 -0.40
C HIS A 62 17.32 -2.55 0.25
N CYS A 63 16.50 -3.60 0.26
CA CYS A 63 15.17 -3.57 0.86
C CYS A 63 15.22 -3.13 2.34
N GLY A 64 14.30 -2.24 2.74
CA GLY A 64 14.14 -1.82 4.13
C GLY A 64 15.08 -0.70 4.61
N ALA A 65 16.03 -0.24 3.79
CA ALA A 65 16.92 0.86 4.18
C ALA A 65 16.15 2.14 4.54
N SER A 66 15.04 2.41 3.87
CA SER A 66 14.17 3.58 4.10
C SER A 66 13.06 3.33 5.12
N THR A 67 12.88 2.10 5.62
CA THR A 67 11.69 1.68 6.37
C THR A 67 12.04 1.06 7.72
N ARG A 68 12.80 1.79 8.56
CA ARG A 68 13.25 1.28 9.87
C ARG A 68 12.12 1.05 10.90
N ASN A 69 10.98 1.74 10.76
CA ASN A 69 9.84 1.59 11.67
C ASN A 69 8.65 0.92 10.95
N PHE A 70 8.55 -0.41 11.10
CA PHE A 70 7.53 -1.22 10.45
C PHE A 70 6.09 -0.79 10.79
N ALA A 71 5.80 -0.47 12.05
CA ALA A 71 4.44 -0.07 12.48
C ALA A 71 4.00 1.23 11.80
N LYS A 72 4.87 2.24 11.77
CA LYS A 72 4.62 3.51 11.08
C LYS A 72 4.42 3.30 9.57
N MET A 73 5.22 2.41 8.97
CA MET A 73 5.11 2.06 7.56
C MET A 73 3.77 1.42 7.22
N LEU A 74 3.25 0.55 8.08
CA LEU A 74 1.97 -0.11 7.90
C LEU A 74 0.80 0.90 7.89
N VAL A 75 0.85 1.90 8.78
CA VAL A 75 -0.14 2.99 8.83
C VAL A 75 -0.11 3.81 7.53
N ILE A 76 1.08 4.22 7.07
CA ILE A 76 1.26 4.95 5.81
C ILE A 76 0.73 4.12 4.63
N TRP A 77 1.06 2.83 4.59
CA TRP A 77 0.59 1.93 3.55
C TRP A 77 -0.95 1.86 3.48
N HIS A 78 -1.62 1.76 4.63
CA HIS A 78 -3.08 1.75 4.68
C HIS A 78 -3.71 3.08 4.27
N LYS A 79 -3.15 4.21 4.71
CA LYS A 79 -3.60 5.56 4.33
C LYS A 79 -3.47 5.77 2.81
N ASN A 80 -2.32 5.44 2.25
CA ASN A 80 -2.08 5.56 0.80
C ASN A 80 -2.97 4.61 0.00
N ARG A 81 -3.21 3.38 0.49
CA ARG A 81 -4.17 2.46 -0.11
C ARG A 81 -5.56 3.07 -0.18
N LEU A 82 -6.04 3.65 0.92
CA LEU A 82 -7.34 4.30 0.96
C LEU A 82 -7.41 5.49 -0.01
N ALA A 83 -6.39 6.35 -0.02
CA ALA A 83 -6.29 7.49 -0.92
C ALA A 83 -6.31 7.06 -2.40
N TYR A 84 -5.49 6.05 -2.76
CA TYR A 84 -5.45 5.47 -4.09
C TYR A 84 -6.81 4.94 -4.56
N TYR A 85 -7.48 4.14 -3.72
CA TYR A 85 -8.78 3.59 -4.10
C TYR A 85 -9.87 4.65 -4.19
N ARG A 86 -9.84 5.68 -3.33
CA ARG A 86 -10.75 6.83 -3.46
C ARG A 86 -10.50 7.63 -4.74
N LYS A 87 -9.24 7.85 -5.10
CA LYS A 87 -8.84 8.57 -6.31
C LYS A 87 -9.33 7.87 -7.59
N HIS A 88 -9.10 6.56 -7.69
CA HIS A 88 -9.36 5.83 -8.94
C HIS A 88 -10.72 5.17 -9.03
N TYR A 89 -11.39 4.91 -7.91
CA TYR A 89 -12.67 4.19 -7.83
C TYR A 89 -13.73 4.95 -7.01
N GLY A 90 -13.46 6.21 -6.68
CA GLY A 90 -14.38 7.07 -5.97
C GLY A 90 -14.73 6.61 -4.55
N VAL A 91 -15.90 7.04 -4.07
CA VAL A 91 -16.38 6.73 -2.72
C VAL A 91 -16.53 5.23 -2.51
N PHE A 92 -17.02 4.49 -3.50
CA PHE A 92 -17.19 3.03 -3.42
C PHE A 92 -15.85 2.30 -3.23
N GLY A 93 -14.79 2.71 -3.94
CA GLY A 93 -13.45 2.15 -3.73
C GLY A 93 -12.93 2.39 -2.31
N GLY A 94 -13.14 3.60 -1.78
CA GLY A 94 -12.80 3.91 -0.40
C GLY A 94 -13.59 3.11 0.62
N MET A 95 -14.90 2.93 0.40
CA MET A 95 -15.78 2.10 1.26
C MET A 95 -15.35 0.63 1.24
N TRP A 96 -15.03 0.09 0.07
CA TRP A 96 -14.54 -1.28 -0.07
C TRP A 96 -13.27 -1.53 0.74
N VAL A 97 -12.27 -0.64 0.62
CA VAL A 97 -11.04 -0.73 1.40
C VAL A 97 -11.32 -0.70 2.90
N ARG A 98 -12.17 0.23 3.35
CA ARG A 98 -12.56 0.33 4.77
C ARG A 98 -13.25 -0.93 5.26
N MET A 99 -14.14 -1.51 4.46
CA MET A 99 -14.80 -2.77 4.79
C MET A 99 -13.79 -3.91 4.92
N CYS A 100 -12.88 -4.08 3.97
CA CYS A 100 -11.83 -5.10 4.04
C CYS A 100 -10.94 -4.94 5.28
N VAL A 101 -10.55 -3.70 5.62
CA VAL A 101 -9.77 -3.42 6.83
C VAL A 101 -10.56 -3.79 8.09
N ARG A 102 -11.84 -3.42 8.17
CA ARG A 102 -12.70 -3.76 9.33
C ARG A 102 -12.87 -5.27 9.50
N LEU A 103 -13.08 -5.99 8.39
CA LEU A 103 -13.17 -7.46 8.42
C LEU A 103 -11.88 -8.09 8.93
N ARG A 104 -10.72 -7.59 8.47
CA ARG A 104 -9.42 -8.06 8.95
C ARG A 104 -9.18 -7.78 10.42
N ILE A 105 -9.59 -6.62 10.90
CA ILE A 105 -9.54 -6.25 12.31
C ILE A 105 -10.44 -7.16 13.14
N TRP A 106 -11.66 -7.40 12.68
CA TRP A 106 -12.61 -8.30 13.34
C TRP A 106 -12.06 -9.73 13.42
N GLU A 107 -11.49 -10.24 12.33
CA GLU A 107 -10.81 -11.54 12.30
C GLU A 107 -9.69 -11.62 13.35
N GLU A 108 -8.84 -10.60 13.45
CA GLU A 108 -7.75 -10.56 14.41
C GLU A 108 -8.28 -10.50 15.87
N TRP A 109 -9.34 -9.74 16.10
CA TRP A 109 -10.05 -9.75 17.39
C TRP A 109 -10.52 -11.14 17.79
N TRP A 110 -11.09 -11.86 16.85
CA TRP A 110 -11.54 -13.23 17.06
C TRP A 110 -10.36 -14.17 17.35
N ARG A 111 -9.28 -14.07 16.54
CA ARG A 111 -8.06 -14.85 16.74
C ARG A 111 -7.42 -14.61 18.11
N ILE A 112 -7.31 -13.35 18.55
CA ILE A 112 -6.83 -12.99 19.89
C ILE A 112 -7.72 -13.66 20.95
N GLY A 113 -9.04 -13.67 20.75
CA GLY A 113 -9.99 -14.33 21.62
C GLY A 113 -9.77 -15.83 21.76
N GLN A 114 -9.45 -16.51 20.65
CA GLN A 114 -9.21 -17.96 20.64
C GLN A 114 -7.83 -18.32 21.22
N ARG A 115 -6.78 -17.63 20.78
CA ARG A 115 -5.39 -17.87 21.18
C ARG A 115 -5.16 -17.66 22.68
N ASN A 116 -5.81 -16.65 23.27
CA ASN A 116 -5.62 -16.27 24.67
C ASN A 116 -6.82 -16.65 25.56
N LYS A 117 -7.51 -17.76 25.29
CA LYS A 117 -8.65 -18.20 26.11
C LYS A 117 -8.28 -18.41 27.57
N LYS A 118 -7.07 -18.91 27.84
CA LYS A 118 -6.58 -19.26 29.19
C LYS A 118 -5.82 -18.13 29.89
N ASP A 119 -5.55 -17.00 29.18
CA ASP A 119 -4.81 -15.84 29.72
C ASP A 119 -5.58 -14.53 29.46
N PRO A 120 -6.45 -14.11 30.40
CA PRO A 120 -7.23 -12.89 30.28
C PRO A 120 -6.37 -11.61 30.22
N GLY A 121 -5.24 -11.59 30.92
CA GLY A 121 -4.31 -10.44 30.94
C GLY A 121 -3.68 -10.18 29.58
N ARG A 122 -3.11 -11.21 28.98
CA ARG A 122 -2.54 -11.16 27.63
C ARG A 122 -3.58 -10.81 26.58
N LYS A 123 -4.78 -11.39 26.68
CA LYS A 123 -5.92 -11.08 25.81
C LYS A 123 -6.27 -9.59 25.83
N LYS A 124 -6.31 -8.99 27.03
CA LYS A 124 -6.59 -7.57 27.20
C LYS A 124 -5.47 -6.72 26.56
N ALA A 125 -4.22 -6.99 26.86
CA ALA A 125 -3.07 -6.26 26.35
C ALA A 125 -3.01 -6.27 24.80
N GLU A 126 -3.18 -7.45 24.16
CA GLU A 126 -3.16 -7.55 22.69
C GLU A 126 -4.35 -6.81 22.05
N ARG A 127 -5.53 -6.82 22.69
CA ARG A 127 -6.69 -6.05 22.22
C ARG A 127 -6.52 -4.55 22.36
N ASP A 128 -5.92 -4.09 23.44
CA ASP A 128 -5.66 -2.66 23.66
C ASP A 128 -4.61 -2.13 22.68
N HIS A 129 -3.58 -2.93 22.38
CA HIS A 129 -2.61 -2.62 21.31
C HIS A 129 -3.29 -2.53 19.94
N LEU A 130 -4.17 -3.46 19.60
CA LEU A 130 -4.92 -3.43 18.33
C LEU A 130 -5.83 -2.19 18.25
N ARG A 131 -6.50 -1.79 19.34
CA ARG A 131 -7.30 -0.55 19.41
C ARG A 131 -6.45 0.70 19.19
N ALA A 132 -5.26 0.77 19.80
CA ALA A 132 -4.35 1.90 19.63
C ALA A 132 -3.92 2.05 18.16
N SER A 133 -3.53 0.95 17.50
CA SER A 133 -3.18 0.92 16.08
C SER A 133 -4.37 1.34 15.18
N GLN A 134 -5.60 0.96 15.56
CA GLN A 134 -6.80 1.39 14.83
C GLN A 134 -7.03 2.90 14.93
N ARG A 135 -6.86 3.49 16.12
CA ARG A 135 -7.04 4.94 16.31
C ARG A 135 -6.06 5.71 15.43
N GLU A 136 -4.80 5.29 15.39
CA GLU A 136 -3.78 5.91 14.53
C GLU A 136 -4.11 5.80 13.03
N LEU A 137 -4.67 4.66 12.61
CA LEU A 137 -5.08 4.42 11.22
C LEU A 137 -6.22 5.34 10.77
N TRP A 138 -7.15 5.69 11.68
CA TRP A 138 -8.36 6.48 11.36
C TRP A 138 -8.30 7.94 11.84
N SER A 139 -7.18 8.39 12.41
CA SER A 139 -6.96 9.74 12.95
C SER A 139 -6.63 10.81 11.90
N SER A 140 -7.08 10.64 10.67
CA SER A 140 -6.85 11.62 9.58
C SER A 140 -8.11 11.92 8.79
#